data_6904b836a52b37aec63fc51867a57305
#
_entry.id   6904b836a52b37aec63fc51867a57305
#
_cell.length_a   1.000
_cell.length_b   1.000
_cell.length_c   1.000
_cell.angle_alpha   90.00
_cell.angle_beta   90.00
_cell.angle_gamma   90.00
#
_symmetry.space_group_name_H-M   'P 1'
#
loop_
_entity.id
_entity.type
_entity.pdbx_description
1 polymer ?
#
loop_
_entity_poly.entity_id
_entity_poly.type
_entity_poly.pdbx_seq_one_letter_code
_entity_poly.pdbx_strand_id
1 'polypeptide(L)'
;MSEGGVSWRPGALPQIENSETAPKGFEILEFSGRGPLSALSCSMFHPSELTKPSDWEEIVSDLEAWGEVPEPDSIVQLSSLDSDRGPVANLTSETEWVAEFLPWGSDGLLRKRANSYPEFCDLPCGGYSWNDSDMISIRKKIVQRVDSRELLMDALDNGAMRDAEGILRECGRKLGSVHRHVEEIRVTPADPNRWNSRVSELEESLNAHSIWRAPYSRDSECMLYIGDVRLEDFSEESVRIGRPRLSDALQPPNCGFPAIRDLASVIHDLSRLHYASGSDLDIIDLRLSLMEGWRETAPSKWASGNVFYSHRGGLAIWEYEQCLLDVIEATSHQSGAPQPAVGLISYVPSFQKKMFNNRTIGALSMMASFFGFTSIYWTFPPSPQELVTPSLCIIASAALMWTYRRMSPLPEIPFNRLD
;
A
#
# COMPACT_ATOMS: atom_id res chain seq x y z
N MET A 1 32.64 12.38 6.55
CA MET A 1 31.21 12.75 6.46
C MET A 1 30.71 12.02 5.23
N SER A 2 30.04 10.90 5.37
CA SER A 2 29.39 10.21 4.25
C SER A 2 28.30 11.14 3.73
N GLU A 3 28.34 11.50 2.47
CA GLU A 3 27.20 12.08 1.78
C GLU A 3 26.04 11.13 2.00
N GLY A 4 25.10 11.53 2.85
CA GLY A 4 23.89 10.76 3.09
C GLY A 4 23.18 10.65 1.76
N GLY A 5 23.20 9.46 1.15
CA GLY A 5 22.46 9.20 -0.07
C GLY A 5 21.01 9.58 0.13
N VAL A 6 20.44 10.29 -0.82
CA VAL A 6 19.05 10.74 -0.74
C VAL A 6 18.15 9.53 -0.76
N SER A 7 17.22 9.43 0.18
CA SER A 7 16.44 8.20 0.46
C SER A 7 15.57 7.69 -0.69
N TRP A 8 15.26 8.54 -1.66
CA TRP A 8 14.43 8.18 -2.83
C TRP A 8 15.23 7.70 -4.05
N ARG A 9 16.56 7.81 -4.06
CA ARG A 9 17.40 7.42 -5.20
C ARG A 9 17.66 5.90 -5.22
N PRO A 10 17.45 5.22 -6.35
CA PRO A 10 17.67 3.78 -6.46
C PRO A 10 19.15 3.41 -6.63
N GLY A 11 19.99 3.79 -5.68
CA GLY A 11 21.44 3.67 -5.75
C GLY A 11 21.98 2.23 -5.83
N ALA A 12 21.15 1.21 -5.55
CA ALA A 12 21.53 -0.20 -5.65
C ALA A 12 21.17 -0.83 -7.01
N LEU A 13 20.35 -0.18 -7.83
CA LEU A 13 19.96 -0.71 -9.12
C LEU A 13 21.01 -0.38 -10.18
N PRO A 14 21.42 -1.34 -11.03
CA PRO A 14 22.30 -1.06 -12.15
C PRO A 14 21.62 -0.12 -13.14
N GLN A 15 22.24 1.00 -13.41
CA GLN A 15 21.80 1.93 -14.44
C GLN A 15 22.13 1.34 -15.82
N ILE A 16 21.19 1.41 -16.77
CA ILE A 16 21.39 0.91 -18.13
C ILE A 16 21.96 2.01 -19.01
N GLU A 17 21.23 3.10 -19.15
CA GLU A 17 21.62 4.28 -19.93
C GLU A 17 20.80 5.50 -19.49
N ASN A 18 21.32 6.69 -19.77
CA ASN A 18 20.53 7.91 -19.64
C ASN A 18 19.74 8.10 -20.94
N SER A 19 18.50 8.57 -20.85
CA SER A 19 17.77 8.99 -22.04
C SER A 19 18.51 10.16 -22.70
N GLU A 20 18.73 10.08 -24.02
CA GLU A 20 19.37 11.16 -24.78
C GLU A 20 18.54 12.46 -24.77
N THR A 21 17.24 12.35 -24.45
CA THR A 21 16.32 13.48 -24.42
C THR A 21 15.67 13.59 -23.05
N ALA A 22 16.05 14.61 -22.30
CA ALA A 22 15.42 14.99 -21.03
C ALA A 22 15.12 16.50 -21.04
N PRO A 23 14.08 16.97 -20.34
CA PRO A 23 13.83 18.39 -20.20
C PRO A 23 14.98 19.06 -19.42
N LYS A 24 15.12 20.36 -19.59
CA LYS A 24 16.18 21.12 -18.92
C LYS A 24 16.15 20.95 -17.40
N GLY A 25 17.30 20.70 -16.80
CA GLY A 25 17.45 20.47 -15.36
C GLY A 25 17.10 19.05 -14.88
N PHE A 26 16.62 18.18 -15.78
CA PHE A 26 16.32 16.79 -15.46
C PHE A 26 17.30 15.83 -16.14
N GLU A 27 17.49 14.70 -15.49
CA GLU A 27 18.18 13.53 -16.02
C GLU A 27 17.25 12.34 -15.92
N ILE A 28 16.97 11.65 -17.03
CA ILE A 28 16.13 10.46 -17.03
C ILE A 28 17.04 9.24 -17.02
N LEU A 29 16.95 8.48 -15.92
CA LEU A 29 17.73 7.29 -15.67
C LEU A 29 16.86 6.06 -15.89
N GLU A 30 17.37 5.09 -16.64
CA GLU A 30 16.77 3.77 -16.78
C GLU A 30 17.57 2.75 -15.98
N PHE A 31 16.87 1.86 -15.28
CA PHE A 31 17.48 0.85 -14.45
C PHE A 31 17.15 -0.55 -14.93
N SER A 32 18.06 -1.49 -14.70
CA SER A 32 17.82 -2.90 -14.88
C SER A 32 17.64 -3.60 -13.54
N GLY A 33 16.62 -4.41 -13.46
CA GLY A 33 16.32 -5.19 -12.27
C GLY A 33 15.61 -6.49 -12.66
N ARG A 34 15.07 -7.20 -11.67
CA ARG A 34 14.24 -8.39 -11.89
C ARG A 34 12.77 -8.07 -11.68
N GLY A 35 11.89 -8.82 -12.35
CA GLY A 35 10.46 -8.61 -12.23
C GLY A 35 10.05 -7.18 -12.61
N PRO A 36 9.23 -6.51 -11.81
CA PRO A 36 8.77 -5.15 -12.11
C PRO A 36 9.88 -4.09 -12.13
N LEU A 37 11.07 -4.37 -11.62
CA LEU A 37 12.22 -3.48 -11.70
C LEU A 37 12.92 -3.53 -13.07
N SER A 38 12.52 -4.41 -13.98
CA SER A 38 13.18 -4.60 -15.28
C SER A 38 13.00 -3.45 -16.27
N ALA A 39 12.01 -2.59 -16.03
CA ALA A 39 11.71 -1.43 -16.90
C ALA A 39 11.45 -0.17 -16.07
N LEU A 40 12.19 -0.01 -14.97
CA LEU A 40 12.06 1.13 -14.09
C LEU A 40 12.80 2.34 -14.68
N SER A 41 12.12 3.47 -14.74
CA SER A 41 12.73 4.75 -15.06
C SER A 41 12.53 5.74 -13.92
N CYS A 42 13.45 6.66 -13.77
CA CYS A 42 13.45 7.70 -12.75
C CYS A 42 13.82 9.05 -13.37
N SER A 43 13.04 10.08 -13.11
CA SER A 43 13.34 11.45 -13.49
C SER A 43 14.08 12.15 -12.37
N MET A 44 15.39 12.23 -12.48
CA MET A 44 16.23 12.90 -11.48
C MET A 44 16.28 14.40 -11.74
N PHE A 45 15.93 15.15 -10.70
CA PHE A 45 16.16 16.59 -10.63
C PHE A 45 17.16 16.90 -9.51
N HIS A 46 18.08 17.79 -9.76
CA HIS A 46 19.07 18.22 -8.78
C HIS A 46 18.66 19.58 -8.17
N PRO A 47 18.35 19.65 -6.86
CA PRO A 47 17.94 20.91 -6.20
C PRO A 47 18.96 22.04 -6.37
N SER A 48 20.24 21.71 -6.60
CA SER A 48 21.31 22.69 -6.86
C SER A 48 21.11 23.47 -8.15
N GLU A 49 20.31 22.97 -9.08
CA GLU A 49 19.97 23.69 -10.32
C GLU A 49 18.90 24.77 -10.08
N LEU A 50 18.31 24.82 -8.89
CA LEU A 50 17.23 25.72 -8.52
C LEU A 50 17.65 26.66 -7.40
N THR A 51 18.41 27.68 -7.72
CA THR A 51 19.04 28.59 -6.74
C THR A 51 18.43 30.00 -6.73
N LYS A 52 17.85 30.44 -7.81
CA LYS A 52 17.24 31.77 -7.99
C LYS A 52 15.94 31.67 -8.79
N PRO A 53 15.04 32.65 -8.68
CA PRO A 53 13.75 32.64 -9.38
C PRO A 53 13.83 32.42 -10.90
N SER A 54 14.84 32.95 -11.59
CA SER A 54 15.01 32.78 -13.03
C SER A 54 15.30 31.32 -13.42
N ASP A 55 15.81 30.49 -12.52
CA ASP A 55 16.07 29.08 -12.81
C ASP A 55 14.76 28.33 -12.96
N TRP A 56 13.71 28.75 -12.24
CA TRP A 56 12.37 28.16 -12.37
C TRP A 56 11.81 28.32 -13.77
N GLU A 57 11.86 29.51 -14.34
CA GLU A 57 11.40 29.77 -15.71
C GLU A 57 12.13 28.88 -16.73
N GLU A 58 13.44 28.72 -16.56
CA GLU A 58 14.24 27.88 -17.44
C GLU A 58 13.88 26.39 -17.34
N ILE A 59 13.60 25.88 -16.12
CA ILE A 59 13.28 24.48 -15.89
C ILE A 59 11.91 24.12 -16.46
N VAL A 60 10.92 25.01 -16.33
CA VAL A 60 9.55 24.71 -16.80
C VAL A 60 9.32 25.04 -18.26
N SER A 61 10.30 25.69 -18.94
CA SER A 61 10.16 26.14 -20.34
C SER A 61 9.88 25.01 -21.33
N ASP A 62 10.43 23.82 -21.10
CA ASP A 62 10.30 22.63 -21.93
C ASP A 62 9.15 21.72 -21.52
N LEU A 63 8.43 22.06 -20.45
CA LEU A 63 7.37 21.26 -19.85
C LEU A 63 5.99 21.77 -20.22
N GLU A 64 5.02 20.88 -20.32
CA GLU A 64 3.61 21.22 -20.56
C GLU A 64 2.92 21.46 -19.22
N ALA A 65 2.42 22.69 -19.01
CA ALA A 65 1.66 23.04 -17.83
C ALA A 65 0.23 22.49 -17.87
N TRP A 66 -0.29 22.06 -16.72
CA TRP A 66 -1.70 21.70 -16.52
C TRP A 66 -2.23 22.24 -15.21
N GLY A 67 -3.55 22.52 -15.16
CA GLY A 67 -4.19 23.06 -13.96
C GLY A 67 -3.76 24.49 -13.61
N GLU A 68 -3.74 24.80 -12.31
CA GLU A 68 -3.33 26.10 -11.80
C GLU A 68 -1.86 26.04 -11.37
N VAL A 69 -1.01 26.80 -12.04
CA VAL A 69 0.44 26.89 -11.76
C VAL A 69 0.84 28.37 -11.58
N PRO A 70 1.89 28.66 -10.82
CA PRO A 70 2.40 30.03 -10.71
C PRO A 70 2.98 30.49 -12.05
N GLU A 71 2.73 31.74 -12.43
CA GLU A 71 3.39 32.37 -13.57
C GLU A 71 4.90 32.42 -13.33
N PRO A 72 5.75 31.82 -14.21
CA PRO A 72 7.17 31.66 -13.93
C PRO A 72 7.91 32.97 -13.64
N ASP A 73 7.56 34.05 -14.33
CA ASP A 73 8.15 35.40 -14.15
C ASP A 73 7.65 36.11 -12.89
N SER A 74 6.57 35.63 -12.26
CA SER A 74 6.01 36.20 -11.03
C SER A 74 6.74 35.71 -9.77
N ILE A 75 7.62 34.73 -9.85
CA ILE A 75 8.32 34.17 -8.70
C ILE A 75 9.37 35.16 -8.19
N VAL A 76 9.19 35.60 -6.94
CA VAL A 76 10.09 36.56 -6.30
C VAL A 76 11.07 35.92 -5.32
N GLN A 77 10.71 34.76 -4.75
CA GLN A 77 11.57 34.00 -3.86
C GLN A 77 11.42 32.51 -4.12
N LEU A 78 12.55 31.82 -4.00
CA LEU A 78 12.62 30.39 -4.22
C LEU A 78 13.58 29.76 -3.21
N SER A 79 13.20 28.60 -2.69
CA SER A 79 14.08 27.71 -1.92
C SER A 79 13.81 26.27 -2.26
N SER A 80 14.84 25.46 -2.38
CA SER A 80 14.73 24.03 -2.70
C SER A 80 15.36 23.18 -1.59
N LEU A 81 14.81 21.98 -1.41
CA LEU A 81 15.31 20.98 -0.48
C LEU A 81 15.02 19.57 -1.00
N ASP A 82 15.80 18.60 -0.57
CA ASP A 82 15.47 17.18 -0.79
C ASP A 82 14.52 16.68 0.31
N SER A 83 13.59 15.82 -0.07
CA SER A 83 12.68 15.12 0.84
C SER A 83 12.72 13.61 0.60
N ASP A 84 12.04 12.85 1.42
CA ASP A 84 11.98 11.38 1.33
C ASP A 84 11.38 10.87 0.01
N ARG A 85 10.62 11.72 -0.69
CA ARG A 85 9.88 11.35 -1.91
C ARG A 85 10.39 12.04 -3.16
N GLY A 86 11.40 12.87 -3.05
CA GLY A 86 11.98 13.66 -4.13
C GLY A 86 12.26 15.09 -3.74
N PRO A 87 12.90 15.88 -4.61
CA PRO A 87 13.13 17.29 -4.37
C PRO A 87 11.82 18.09 -4.23
N VAL A 88 11.86 19.12 -3.40
CA VAL A 88 10.73 20.05 -3.19
C VAL A 88 11.25 21.47 -3.30
N ALA A 89 10.51 22.34 -3.99
CA ALA A 89 10.77 23.76 -4.03
C ALA A 89 9.59 24.55 -3.45
N ASN A 90 9.90 25.50 -2.56
CA ASN A 90 8.95 26.50 -2.13
C ASN A 90 9.10 27.71 -3.04
N LEU A 91 8.01 28.12 -3.67
CA LEU A 91 7.94 29.26 -4.59
C LEU A 91 7.05 30.32 -3.98
N THR A 92 7.49 31.57 -3.98
CA THR A 92 6.71 32.70 -3.49
C THR A 92 6.46 33.67 -4.63
N SER A 93 5.20 33.93 -4.91
CA SER A 93 4.70 35.00 -5.75
C SER A 93 3.73 35.86 -4.93
N GLU A 94 2.59 36.24 -5.47
CA GLU A 94 1.45 36.76 -4.68
C GLU A 94 0.88 35.69 -3.73
N THR A 95 1.06 34.43 -4.09
CA THR A 95 0.67 33.23 -3.33
C THR A 95 1.90 32.39 -3.05
N GLU A 96 1.91 31.64 -1.96
CA GLU A 96 2.93 30.65 -1.66
C GLU A 96 2.57 29.30 -2.26
N TRP A 97 3.54 28.71 -2.96
CA TRP A 97 3.38 27.44 -3.67
C TRP A 97 4.43 26.44 -3.22
N VAL A 98 4.09 25.16 -3.35
CA VAL A 98 5.00 24.04 -3.18
C VAL A 98 5.04 23.27 -4.49
N ALA A 99 6.22 23.19 -5.08
CA ALA A 99 6.51 22.36 -6.25
C ALA A 99 7.19 21.08 -5.79
N GLU A 100 6.56 19.94 -6.03
CA GLU A 100 7.11 18.61 -5.72
C GLU A 100 7.61 17.99 -7.01
N PHE A 101 8.90 17.75 -7.12
CA PHE A 101 9.50 17.01 -8.21
C PHE A 101 9.19 15.53 -8.04
N LEU A 102 8.76 14.88 -9.11
CA LEU A 102 8.25 13.52 -9.09
C LEU A 102 9.26 12.56 -9.74
N PRO A 103 10.21 12.00 -8.98
CA PRO A 103 11.22 11.10 -9.55
C PRO A 103 10.63 9.90 -10.26
N TRP A 104 9.50 9.42 -9.77
CA TRP A 104 8.82 8.22 -10.24
C TRP A 104 7.68 8.51 -11.22
N GLY A 105 7.44 9.77 -11.51
CA GLY A 105 6.42 10.22 -12.45
C GLY A 105 5.00 9.73 -12.14
N SER A 106 4.08 10.08 -13.01
CA SER A 106 2.79 9.38 -13.07
C SER A 106 2.19 9.58 -14.46
N ASP A 107 1.69 8.54 -15.11
CA ASP A 107 1.09 8.53 -16.45
C ASP A 107 -0.19 9.38 -16.55
N GLY A 108 -0.13 10.68 -16.28
CA GLY A 108 -1.28 11.58 -16.23
C GLY A 108 -2.31 11.20 -15.17
N LEU A 109 -1.94 10.34 -14.22
CA LEU A 109 -2.84 9.86 -13.18
C LEU A 109 -3.19 10.96 -12.17
N LEU A 110 -2.25 11.87 -11.88
CA LEU A 110 -2.50 13.02 -10.99
C LEU A 110 -3.57 13.94 -11.54
N ARG A 111 -3.54 14.25 -12.84
CA ARG A 111 -4.55 15.06 -13.52
C ARG A 111 -5.95 14.43 -13.45
N LYS A 112 -6.04 13.12 -13.63
CA LYS A 112 -7.30 12.36 -13.49
C LYS A 112 -7.80 12.35 -12.05
N ARG A 113 -6.89 12.23 -11.09
CA ARG A 113 -7.23 12.23 -9.65
C ARG A 113 -7.72 13.60 -9.19
N ALA A 114 -7.06 14.68 -9.58
CA ALA A 114 -7.44 16.04 -9.20
C ALA A 114 -8.94 16.37 -9.44
N ASN A 115 -9.54 15.73 -10.45
CA ASN A 115 -10.96 15.92 -10.78
C ASN A 115 -11.91 14.90 -10.12
N SER A 116 -11.38 13.94 -9.36
CA SER A 116 -12.16 12.79 -8.90
C SER A 116 -12.26 12.69 -7.37
N TYR A 117 -11.49 13.45 -6.62
CA TYR A 117 -11.46 13.36 -5.16
C TYR A 117 -12.24 14.48 -4.47
N PRO A 118 -12.69 14.27 -3.21
CA PRO A 118 -13.43 15.28 -2.45
C PRO A 118 -12.56 16.50 -2.11
N GLU A 119 -13.22 17.64 -1.88
CA GLU A 119 -12.56 18.92 -1.56
C GLU A 119 -11.66 18.90 -0.32
N PHE A 120 -11.91 17.98 0.62
CA PHE A 120 -11.04 17.82 1.79
C PHE A 120 -9.73 17.08 1.48
N CYS A 121 -9.54 16.59 0.27
CA CYS A 121 -8.24 16.05 -0.16
C CYS A 121 -7.32 17.19 -0.59
N ASP A 122 -6.11 17.20 -0.02
CA ASP A 122 -5.03 18.07 -0.48
C ASP A 122 -4.44 17.48 -1.76
N LEU A 123 -4.93 17.92 -2.90
CA LEU A 123 -4.53 17.50 -4.23
C LEU A 123 -3.63 18.54 -4.89
N PRO A 124 -2.77 18.13 -5.84
CA PRO A 124 -2.12 19.09 -6.72
C PRO A 124 -3.16 19.92 -7.45
N CYS A 125 -3.04 21.24 -7.38
CA CYS A 125 -3.90 22.16 -8.13
C CYS A 125 -3.46 22.29 -9.59
N GLY A 126 -2.20 21.93 -9.88
CA GLY A 126 -1.60 21.93 -11.21
C GLY A 126 -0.29 21.20 -11.21
N GLY A 127 0.44 21.35 -12.30
CA GLY A 127 1.77 20.75 -12.45
C GLY A 127 2.32 20.90 -13.84
N TYR A 128 3.44 20.23 -14.05
CA TYR A 128 4.14 20.20 -15.32
C TYR A 128 4.42 18.77 -15.74
N SER A 129 4.21 18.48 -17.02
CA SER A 129 4.41 17.15 -17.59
C SER A 129 5.36 17.20 -18.79
N TRP A 130 5.95 16.06 -19.09
CA TRP A 130 6.78 15.82 -20.25
C TRP A 130 6.53 14.42 -20.78
N ASN A 131 6.27 14.30 -22.09
CA ASN A 131 5.90 13.03 -22.72
C ASN A 131 4.78 12.27 -21.98
N ASP A 132 3.69 12.97 -21.62
CA ASP A 132 2.55 12.44 -20.87
C ASP A 132 2.86 11.96 -19.43
N SER A 133 4.09 12.11 -18.96
CA SER A 133 4.44 11.83 -17.56
C SER A 133 4.46 13.11 -16.74
N ASP A 134 3.86 13.09 -15.56
CA ASP A 134 3.91 14.21 -14.62
C ASP A 134 5.32 14.29 -14.00
N MET A 135 6.01 15.43 -14.19
CA MET A 135 7.36 15.68 -13.69
C MET A 135 7.39 16.51 -12.42
N ILE A 136 6.45 17.45 -12.31
CA ILE A 136 6.32 18.34 -11.16
C ILE A 136 4.85 18.46 -10.81
N SER A 137 4.49 18.29 -9.54
CA SER A 137 3.18 18.66 -9.03
C SER A 137 3.23 19.99 -8.27
N ILE A 138 2.20 20.81 -8.45
CA ILE A 138 2.09 22.13 -7.83
C ILE A 138 0.92 22.13 -6.85
N ARG A 139 1.19 22.65 -5.62
CA ARG A 139 0.20 22.84 -4.57
C ARG A 139 0.27 24.23 -4.00
N LYS A 140 -0.85 24.74 -3.52
CA LYS A 140 -0.85 25.93 -2.65
C LYS A 140 -0.31 25.53 -1.29
N LYS A 141 0.59 26.32 -0.74
CA LYS A 141 1.21 26.05 0.57
C LYS A 141 0.16 26.22 1.69
N ILE A 142 -0.02 25.17 2.45
CA ILE A 142 -0.84 25.21 3.66
C ILE A 142 0.08 25.61 4.83
N VAL A 143 -0.24 26.74 5.44
CA VAL A 143 0.50 27.22 6.61
C VAL A 143 0.11 26.36 7.82
N GLN A 144 1.12 25.84 8.54
CA GLN A 144 0.98 25.02 9.77
C GLN A 144 0.24 23.69 9.59
N ARG A 145 0.61 22.92 8.58
CA ARG A 145 0.17 21.53 8.51
C ARG A 145 0.97 20.69 9.49
N VAL A 146 0.32 20.17 10.54
CA VAL A 146 0.85 19.10 11.39
C VAL A 146 0.32 17.78 10.84
N ASP A 147 1.20 16.86 10.49
CA ASP A 147 0.80 15.57 9.98
C ASP A 147 0.56 14.54 11.10
N SER A 148 -0.24 13.54 10.79
CA SER A 148 -0.63 12.53 11.79
C SER A 148 0.51 11.60 12.18
N ARG A 149 1.58 11.49 11.39
CA ARG A 149 2.79 10.75 11.75
C ARG A 149 3.50 11.42 12.91
N GLU A 150 3.69 12.74 12.85
CA GLU A 150 4.33 13.51 13.93
C GLU A 150 3.55 13.38 15.24
N LEU A 151 2.24 13.62 15.20
CA LEU A 151 1.36 13.46 16.35
C LEU A 151 1.36 12.04 16.92
N LEU A 152 1.36 11.03 16.04
CA LEU A 152 1.40 9.64 16.49
C LEU A 152 2.74 9.29 17.12
N MET A 153 3.86 9.73 16.56
CA MET A 153 5.19 9.50 17.15
C MET A 153 5.28 10.09 18.55
N ASP A 154 4.79 11.31 18.73
CA ASP A 154 4.73 11.94 20.06
C ASP A 154 3.88 11.12 21.04
N ALA A 155 2.73 10.60 20.59
CA ALA A 155 1.86 9.76 21.42
C ALA A 155 2.51 8.41 21.77
N LEU A 156 3.21 7.77 20.81
CA LEU A 156 3.94 6.52 21.01
C LEU A 156 5.10 6.69 22.01
N ASP A 157 5.89 7.75 21.85
CA ASP A 157 7.05 8.05 22.72
C ASP A 157 6.63 8.38 24.16
N ASN A 158 5.46 9.01 24.33
CA ASN A 158 4.89 9.32 25.64
C ASN A 158 4.03 8.19 26.25
N GLY A 159 3.84 7.07 25.55
CA GLY A 159 2.97 5.99 26.00
C GLY A 159 1.49 6.38 26.12
N ALA A 160 1.05 7.38 25.35
CA ALA A 160 -0.29 7.97 25.41
C ALA A 160 -1.28 7.18 24.54
N MET A 161 -1.70 5.99 25.00
CA MET A 161 -2.56 5.05 24.24
C MET A 161 -3.82 5.71 23.68
N ARG A 162 -4.55 6.48 24.51
CA ARG A 162 -5.82 7.11 24.07
C ARG A 162 -5.62 8.14 22.95
N ASP A 163 -4.53 8.87 23.00
CA ASP A 163 -4.22 9.88 21.97
C ASP A 163 -3.83 9.18 20.67
N ALA A 164 -3.00 8.14 20.75
CA ALA A 164 -2.64 7.31 19.60
C ALA A 164 -3.86 6.65 18.95
N GLU A 165 -4.76 6.05 19.74
CA GLU A 165 -6.03 5.49 19.25
C GLU A 165 -6.92 6.55 18.58
N GLY A 166 -7.01 7.74 19.18
CA GLY A 166 -7.79 8.86 18.65
C GLY A 166 -7.28 9.32 17.28
N ILE A 167 -5.96 9.55 17.16
CA ILE A 167 -5.30 9.93 15.91
C ILE A 167 -5.55 8.88 14.82
N LEU A 168 -5.31 7.60 15.13
CA LEU A 168 -5.45 6.50 14.18
C LEU A 168 -6.90 6.30 13.73
N ARG A 169 -7.86 6.40 14.65
CA ARG A 169 -9.29 6.32 14.32
C ARG A 169 -9.70 7.43 13.36
N GLU A 170 -9.19 8.65 13.58
CA GLU A 170 -9.46 9.77 12.68
C GLU A 170 -8.82 9.59 11.29
N CYS A 171 -7.57 9.09 11.22
CA CYS A 171 -6.96 8.71 9.94
C CYS A 171 -7.80 7.67 9.19
N GLY A 172 -8.28 6.66 9.93
CA GLY A 172 -9.19 5.66 9.37
C GLY A 172 -10.48 6.27 8.82
N ARG A 173 -11.14 7.14 9.57
CA ARG A 173 -12.37 7.83 9.14
C ARG A 173 -12.16 8.64 7.86
N LYS A 174 -11.07 9.38 7.78
CA LYS A 174 -10.73 10.16 6.58
C LYS A 174 -10.51 9.28 5.37
N LEU A 175 -9.71 8.23 5.52
CA LEU A 175 -9.50 7.27 4.45
C LEU A 175 -10.82 6.62 3.98
N GLY A 176 -11.67 6.21 4.93
CA GLY A 176 -12.98 5.65 4.63
C GLY A 176 -13.90 6.63 3.92
N SER A 177 -13.85 7.92 4.29
CA SER A 177 -14.61 8.99 3.63
C SER A 177 -14.14 9.23 2.19
N VAL A 178 -12.83 9.19 1.94
CA VAL A 178 -12.28 9.22 0.56
C VAL A 178 -12.83 8.05 -0.24
N HIS A 179 -12.76 6.84 0.28
CA HIS A 179 -13.25 5.64 -0.38
C HIS A 179 -14.76 5.70 -0.68
N ARG A 180 -15.54 6.26 0.23
CA ARG A 180 -16.98 6.48 0.00
C ARG A 180 -17.25 7.46 -1.12
N HIS A 181 -16.46 8.53 -1.24
CA HIS A 181 -16.60 9.50 -2.30
C HIS A 181 -16.29 8.91 -3.67
N VAL A 182 -15.27 8.06 -3.76
CA VAL A 182 -14.84 7.41 -5.01
C VAL A 182 -15.58 6.09 -5.30
N GLU A 183 -16.54 5.69 -4.46
CA GLU A 183 -17.25 4.41 -4.56
C GLU A 183 -17.90 4.17 -5.93
N GLU A 184 -18.43 5.23 -6.55
CA GLU A 184 -19.10 5.16 -7.85
C GLU A 184 -18.16 5.46 -9.02
N ILE A 185 -16.91 5.83 -8.73
CA ILE A 185 -15.93 6.20 -9.74
C ILE A 185 -15.15 4.96 -10.16
N ARG A 186 -15.41 4.47 -11.35
CA ARG A 186 -14.62 3.43 -11.99
C ARG A 186 -14.47 2.14 -11.16
N VAL A 187 -15.60 1.54 -10.83
CA VAL A 187 -15.63 0.21 -10.23
C VAL A 187 -15.38 -0.86 -11.28
N THR A 188 -14.38 -1.71 -11.07
CA THR A 188 -14.09 -2.88 -11.90
C THR A 188 -14.14 -4.15 -11.07
N PRO A 189 -14.51 -5.31 -11.65
CA PRO A 189 -14.45 -6.58 -10.95
C PRO A 189 -13.01 -6.90 -10.50
N ALA A 190 -12.91 -7.62 -9.39
CA ALA A 190 -11.66 -8.18 -8.93
C ALA A 190 -11.09 -9.19 -9.95
N ASP A 191 -9.79 -9.09 -10.22
CA ASP A 191 -9.04 -10.09 -11.00
C ASP A 191 -8.01 -10.82 -10.13
N PRO A 192 -8.40 -11.96 -9.53
CA PRO A 192 -7.51 -12.74 -8.68
C PRO A 192 -6.25 -13.24 -9.39
N ASN A 193 -6.31 -13.50 -10.68
CA ASN A 193 -5.16 -14.01 -11.44
C ASN A 193 -4.11 -12.89 -11.59
N ARG A 194 -4.56 -11.70 -11.92
CA ARG A 194 -3.70 -10.52 -12.04
C ARG A 194 -2.96 -10.23 -10.73
N TRP A 195 -3.65 -10.29 -9.60
CA TRP A 195 -3.03 -10.01 -8.31
C TRP A 195 -2.08 -11.12 -7.87
N ASN A 196 -2.40 -12.39 -8.16
CA ASN A 196 -1.46 -13.48 -7.94
C ASN A 196 -0.19 -13.33 -8.79
N SER A 197 -0.33 -12.91 -10.06
CA SER A 197 0.81 -12.61 -10.92
C SER A 197 1.64 -11.47 -10.34
N ARG A 198 0.98 -10.40 -9.88
CA ARG A 198 1.62 -9.25 -9.25
C ARG A 198 2.45 -9.63 -8.02
N VAL A 199 1.88 -10.40 -7.10
CA VAL A 199 2.62 -10.89 -5.92
C VAL A 199 3.81 -11.75 -6.34
N SER A 200 3.65 -12.61 -7.36
CA SER A 200 4.75 -13.43 -7.87
C SER A 200 5.89 -12.61 -8.48
N GLU A 201 5.56 -11.54 -9.20
CA GLU A 201 6.54 -10.61 -9.77
C GLU A 201 7.34 -9.87 -8.69
N LEU A 202 6.65 -9.42 -7.62
CA LEU A 202 7.31 -8.78 -6.48
C LEU A 202 8.22 -9.77 -5.73
N GLU A 203 7.75 -11.00 -5.51
CA GLU A 203 8.56 -12.06 -4.91
C GLU A 203 9.80 -12.40 -5.76
N GLU A 204 9.66 -12.42 -7.09
CA GLU A 204 10.77 -12.67 -8.00
C GLU A 204 11.87 -11.62 -7.85
N SER A 205 11.51 -10.35 -7.67
CA SER A 205 12.46 -9.25 -7.44
C SER A 205 13.34 -9.49 -6.21
N LEU A 206 12.83 -10.19 -5.20
CA LEU A 206 13.52 -10.47 -3.94
C LEU A 206 14.09 -11.90 -3.87
N ASN A 207 14.02 -12.71 -4.94
CA ASN A 207 14.26 -14.15 -4.91
C ASN A 207 13.44 -14.87 -3.81
N ALA A 208 12.28 -14.36 -3.46
CA ALA A 208 11.36 -14.96 -2.53
C ALA A 208 10.34 -15.83 -3.27
N HIS A 209 9.93 -16.92 -2.65
CA HIS A 209 8.90 -17.79 -3.22
C HIS A 209 7.92 -18.18 -2.13
N SER A 210 6.74 -17.59 -2.21
CA SER A 210 5.63 -17.96 -1.37
C SER A 210 4.78 -19.04 -2.06
N ILE A 211 4.36 -20.03 -1.30
CA ILE A 211 3.41 -21.05 -1.78
C ILE A 211 1.98 -20.50 -1.77
N TRP A 212 1.77 -19.32 -1.20
CA TRP A 212 0.45 -18.77 -1.03
C TRP A 212 -0.12 -18.24 -2.36
N ARG A 213 -1.14 -18.90 -2.78
CA ARG A 213 -1.99 -18.47 -3.87
C ARG A 213 -3.42 -18.42 -3.32
N ALA A 214 -3.62 -17.63 -2.26
CA ALA A 214 -4.95 -17.41 -1.76
C ALA A 214 -5.73 -16.66 -2.83
N PRO A 215 -6.87 -17.18 -3.29
CA PRO A 215 -7.71 -16.40 -4.19
C PRO A 215 -8.16 -15.17 -3.42
N TYR A 216 -7.92 -14.00 -4.00
CA TYR A 216 -8.48 -12.76 -3.52
C TYR A 216 -9.99 -12.88 -3.47
N SER A 217 -10.62 -12.17 -2.54
CA SER A 217 -12.07 -12.19 -2.47
C SER A 217 -12.65 -11.79 -3.82
N ARG A 218 -13.55 -12.63 -4.35
CA ARG A 218 -14.26 -12.31 -5.59
C ARG A 218 -15.22 -11.14 -5.43
N ASP A 219 -15.50 -10.79 -4.19
CA ASP A 219 -16.44 -9.74 -3.83
C ASP A 219 -15.74 -8.36 -3.65
N SER A 220 -14.42 -8.31 -3.82
CA SER A 220 -13.67 -7.07 -3.74
C SER A 220 -13.73 -6.35 -5.09
N GLU A 221 -14.55 -5.33 -5.17
CA GLU A 221 -14.52 -4.39 -6.29
C GLU A 221 -13.22 -3.58 -6.28
N CYS A 222 -12.72 -3.23 -7.45
CA CYS A 222 -11.57 -2.36 -7.60
C CYS A 222 -12.04 -0.94 -7.86
N MET A 223 -11.43 0.00 -7.18
CA MET A 223 -11.69 1.42 -7.31
C MET A 223 -10.50 2.16 -7.91
N LEU A 224 -10.65 3.46 -8.10
CA LEU A 224 -9.53 4.31 -8.46
C LEU A 224 -8.47 4.25 -7.35
N TYR A 225 -7.28 3.85 -7.72
CA TYR A 225 -6.14 3.71 -6.84
C TYR A 225 -5.66 5.08 -6.28
N ILE A 226 -5.50 5.18 -4.97
CA ILE A 226 -5.07 6.43 -4.31
C ILE A 226 -3.55 6.63 -4.41
N GLY A 227 -2.77 5.57 -4.39
CA GLY A 227 -1.34 5.58 -4.30
C GLY A 227 -0.85 5.01 -2.96
N ASP A 228 0.44 5.12 -2.69
CA ASP A 228 1.05 4.72 -1.43
C ASP A 228 0.74 5.79 -0.35
N VAL A 229 -0.42 5.66 0.28
CA VAL A 229 -0.87 6.56 1.35
C VAL A 229 -0.26 6.12 2.68
N ARG A 230 0.36 7.04 3.41
CA ARG A 230 0.98 6.82 4.72
C ARG A 230 0.44 7.80 5.76
N LEU A 231 0.75 7.57 7.03
CA LEU A 231 0.27 8.41 8.13
C LEU A 231 0.72 9.88 8.01
N GLU A 232 1.84 10.15 7.36
CA GLU A 232 2.30 11.51 7.05
C GLU A 232 1.40 12.26 6.04
N ASP A 233 0.59 11.54 5.28
CA ASP A 233 -0.33 12.12 4.31
C ASP A 233 -1.63 12.63 4.96
N PHE A 234 -1.90 12.25 6.22
CA PHE A 234 -3.05 12.72 6.97
C PHE A 234 -2.69 13.93 7.83
N SER A 235 -3.62 14.86 7.94
CA SER A 235 -3.56 16.00 8.87
C SER A 235 -4.95 16.17 9.50
N GLU A 236 -5.10 17.10 10.44
CA GLU A 236 -6.40 17.36 11.06
C GLU A 236 -7.50 17.71 10.05
N GLU A 237 -7.16 18.42 8.98
CA GLU A 237 -8.15 18.94 8.02
C GLU A 237 -8.20 18.15 6.71
N SER A 238 -7.13 17.45 6.31
CA SER A 238 -7.03 16.92 4.95
C SER A 238 -6.29 15.57 4.87
N VAL A 239 -6.47 14.92 3.71
CA VAL A 239 -5.64 13.79 3.26
C VAL A 239 -4.87 14.23 2.02
N ARG A 240 -3.55 14.17 2.07
CA ARG A 240 -2.68 14.53 0.97
C ARG A 240 -2.53 13.37 -0.01
N ILE A 241 -2.87 13.61 -1.27
CA ILE A 241 -2.88 12.59 -2.33
C ILE A 241 -1.98 13.03 -3.48
N GLY A 242 -1.39 12.08 -4.19
CA GLY A 242 -0.60 12.36 -5.38
C GLY A 242 0.88 12.65 -5.10
N ARG A 243 1.45 11.94 -4.12
CA ARG A 243 2.89 11.94 -3.85
C ARG A 243 3.48 10.56 -4.16
N PRO A 244 3.74 10.26 -5.44
CA PRO A 244 4.19 8.94 -5.86
C PRO A 244 5.55 8.58 -5.26
N ARG A 245 5.71 7.30 -4.95
CA ARG A 245 6.95 6.67 -4.47
C ARG A 245 7.40 5.60 -5.47
N LEU A 246 8.54 4.96 -5.19
CA LEU A 246 8.99 3.81 -5.98
C LEU A 246 7.91 2.72 -6.07
N SER A 247 7.22 2.45 -4.98
CA SER A 247 6.11 1.48 -4.95
C SER A 247 4.99 1.80 -5.95
N ASP A 248 4.73 3.08 -6.21
CA ASP A 248 3.73 3.52 -7.19
C ASP A 248 4.22 3.30 -8.63
N ALA A 249 5.50 3.52 -8.91
CA ALA A 249 6.11 3.26 -10.22
C ALA A 249 6.10 1.77 -10.58
N LEU A 250 6.09 0.91 -9.58
CA LEU A 250 5.98 -0.54 -9.77
C LEU A 250 4.56 -1.03 -10.03
N GLN A 251 3.55 -0.16 -10.02
CA GLN A 251 2.17 -0.55 -10.29
C GLN A 251 1.90 -0.65 -11.80
N PRO A 252 1.10 -1.63 -12.22
CA PRO A 252 0.66 -1.67 -13.60
C PRO A 252 -0.14 -0.42 -13.96
N PRO A 253 0.08 0.17 -15.14
CA PRO A 253 -0.65 1.36 -15.56
C PRO A 253 -2.18 1.09 -15.58
N ASN A 254 -2.96 2.08 -15.17
CA ASN A 254 -4.42 2.00 -15.12
C ASN A 254 -4.98 0.85 -14.26
N CYS A 255 -4.24 0.39 -13.26
CA CYS A 255 -4.68 -0.64 -12.35
C CYS A 255 -5.66 -0.08 -11.31
N GLY A 256 -6.82 -0.71 -11.16
CA GLY A 256 -7.69 -0.52 -10.00
C GLY A 256 -7.33 -1.53 -8.91
N PHE A 257 -7.41 -1.11 -7.66
CA PHE A 257 -7.21 -1.95 -6.49
C PHE A 257 -8.41 -1.87 -5.54
N PRO A 258 -8.65 -2.88 -4.71
CA PRO A 258 -9.68 -2.77 -3.68
C PRO A 258 -9.26 -1.77 -2.59
N ALA A 259 -10.25 -1.08 -2.02
CA ALA A 259 -10.05 -0.08 -0.96
C ALA A 259 -9.24 -0.60 0.25
N ILE A 260 -9.37 -1.88 0.55
CA ILE A 260 -8.63 -2.55 1.62
C ILE A 260 -7.11 -2.53 1.41
N ARG A 261 -6.62 -2.36 0.18
CA ARG A 261 -5.20 -2.23 -0.12
C ARG A 261 -4.63 -0.92 0.42
N ASP A 262 -5.36 0.18 0.24
CA ASP A 262 -4.93 1.48 0.78
C ASP A 262 -4.96 1.47 2.31
N LEU A 263 -5.95 0.80 2.91
CA LEU A 263 -5.97 0.58 4.35
C LEU A 263 -4.77 -0.25 4.81
N ALA A 264 -4.38 -1.30 4.06
CA ALA A 264 -3.21 -2.11 4.38
C ALA A 264 -1.91 -1.30 4.30
N SER A 265 -1.79 -0.35 3.38
CA SER A 265 -0.66 0.56 3.29
C SER A 265 -0.51 1.40 4.57
N VAL A 266 -1.60 2.00 5.05
CA VAL A 266 -1.58 2.80 6.30
C VAL A 266 -1.32 1.93 7.53
N ILE A 267 -1.88 0.72 7.59
CA ILE A 267 -1.62 -0.24 8.69
C ILE A 267 -0.16 -0.69 8.69
N HIS A 268 0.42 -0.93 7.52
CA HIS A 268 1.82 -1.29 7.42
C HIS A 268 2.72 -0.13 7.88
N ASP A 269 2.40 1.10 7.49
CA ASP A 269 3.13 2.28 7.95
C ASP A 269 3.02 2.49 9.47
N LEU A 270 1.84 2.28 10.06
CA LEU A 270 1.69 2.23 11.52
C LEU A 270 2.63 1.20 12.15
N SER A 271 2.72 0.00 11.58
CA SER A 271 3.60 -1.05 12.10
C SER A 271 5.09 -0.65 12.03
N ARG A 272 5.49 0.07 10.98
CA ARG A 272 6.85 0.64 10.83
C ARG A 272 7.14 1.68 11.91
N LEU A 273 6.23 2.63 12.12
CA LEU A 273 6.39 3.70 13.11
C LEU A 273 6.42 3.15 14.53
N HIS A 274 5.53 2.21 14.85
CA HIS A 274 5.51 1.53 16.15
C HIS A 274 6.82 0.78 16.41
N TYR A 275 7.33 0.05 15.40
CA TYR A 275 8.63 -0.64 15.53
C TYR A 275 9.77 0.35 15.70
N ALA A 276 9.77 1.46 14.96
CA ALA A 276 10.82 2.48 15.02
C ALA A 276 10.84 3.25 16.34
N SER A 277 9.68 3.51 16.93
CA SER A 277 9.57 4.17 18.25
C SER A 277 10.00 3.24 19.39
N GLY A 278 9.92 1.93 19.21
CA GLY A 278 10.13 0.97 20.30
C GLY A 278 9.09 1.10 21.42
N SER A 279 7.89 1.59 21.10
CA SER A 279 6.81 1.81 22.07
C SER A 279 6.29 0.50 22.65
N ASP A 280 5.96 0.50 23.95
CA ASP A 280 5.33 -0.64 24.65
C ASP A 280 3.80 -0.67 24.44
N LEU A 281 3.21 0.26 23.69
CA LEU A 281 1.77 0.26 23.42
C LEU A 281 1.37 -0.96 22.59
N ASP A 282 0.17 -1.53 22.86
CA ASP A 282 -0.29 -2.71 22.12
C ASP A 282 -0.61 -2.33 20.66
N ILE A 283 0.21 -2.82 19.73
CA ILE A 283 0.03 -2.61 18.31
C ILE A 283 -1.31 -3.17 17.79
N ILE A 284 -1.87 -4.19 18.44
CA ILE A 284 -3.16 -4.78 18.04
C ILE A 284 -4.29 -3.78 18.25
N ASP A 285 -4.32 -3.14 19.41
CA ASP A 285 -5.34 -2.14 19.75
C ASP A 285 -5.22 -0.89 18.86
N LEU A 286 -3.99 -0.46 18.58
CA LEU A 286 -3.72 0.63 17.64
C LEU A 286 -4.23 0.31 16.22
N ARG A 287 -3.95 -0.88 15.71
CA ARG A 287 -4.45 -1.35 14.40
C ARG A 287 -5.97 -1.44 14.37
N LEU A 288 -6.58 -1.95 15.45
CA LEU A 288 -8.03 -2.03 15.57
C LEU A 288 -8.67 -0.64 15.52
N SER A 289 -8.09 0.35 16.20
CA SER A 289 -8.59 1.73 16.21
C SER A 289 -8.59 2.34 14.80
N LEU A 290 -7.53 2.15 14.02
CA LEU A 290 -7.46 2.58 12.62
C LEU A 290 -8.52 1.88 11.75
N MET A 291 -8.65 0.56 11.88
CA MET A 291 -9.61 -0.25 11.13
C MET A 291 -11.05 0.10 11.46
N GLU A 292 -11.37 0.30 12.74
CA GLU A 292 -12.70 0.72 13.18
C GLU A 292 -13.06 2.10 12.62
N GLY A 293 -12.14 3.07 12.71
CA GLY A 293 -12.31 4.38 12.11
C GLY A 293 -12.64 4.29 10.62
N TRP A 294 -11.90 3.48 9.88
CA TRP A 294 -12.17 3.25 8.47
C TRP A 294 -13.56 2.63 8.21
N ARG A 295 -13.94 1.63 9.00
CA ARG A 295 -15.25 0.95 8.87
C ARG A 295 -16.44 1.85 9.17
N GLU A 296 -16.27 2.88 9.99
CA GLU A 296 -17.33 3.85 10.30
C GLU A 296 -17.76 4.66 9.08
N THR A 297 -16.86 4.95 8.16
CA THR A 297 -17.10 5.87 7.05
C THR A 297 -17.00 5.20 5.67
N ALA A 298 -16.25 4.12 5.52
CA ALA A 298 -16.10 3.40 4.26
C ALA A 298 -17.42 2.78 3.75
N PRO A 299 -17.54 2.51 2.44
CA PRO A 299 -18.69 1.78 1.90
C PRO A 299 -18.86 0.43 2.59
N SER A 300 -20.09 0.13 3.04
CA SER A 300 -20.38 -1.09 3.81
C SER A 300 -20.05 -2.39 3.07
N LYS A 301 -20.19 -2.39 1.74
CA LYS A 301 -19.82 -3.53 0.88
C LYS A 301 -18.33 -3.85 0.91
N TRP A 302 -17.47 -2.83 1.07
CA TRP A 302 -16.02 -2.99 1.14
C TRP A 302 -15.54 -3.24 2.57
N ALA A 303 -16.29 -2.75 3.55
CA ALA A 303 -16.00 -2.90 4.98
C ALA A 303 -16.60 -4.17 5.61
N SER A 304 -17.16 -5.08 4.81
CA SER A 304 -17.76 -6.32 5.31
C SER A 304 -16.72 -7.28 5.91
N GLY A 305 -17.13 -8.04 6.93
CA GLY A 305 -16.27 -9.03 7.57
C GLY A 305 -15.68 -10.06 6.60
N ASN A 306 -16.38 -10.40 5.50
CA ASN A 306 -15.88 -11.32 4.48
C ASN A 306 -14.67 -10.76 3.72
N VAL A 307 -14.57 -9.44 3.55
CA VAL A 307 -13.45 -8.78 2.92
C VAL A 307 -12.25 -8.74 3.85
N PHE A 308 -12.46 -8.36 5.11
CA PHE A 308 -11.41 -8.29 6.11
C PHE A 308 -10.85 -9.65 6.53
N TYR A 309 -11.78 -10.55 6.89
CA TYR A 309 -11.44 -11.82 7.56
C TYR A 309 -11.43 -13.01 6.62
N SER A 310 -11.42 -12.76 5.33
CA SER A 310 -11.32 -13.85 4.38
C SER A 310 -9.99 -14.58 4.55
N HIS A 311 -10.04 -15.84 5.01
CA HIS A 311 -8.89 -16.73 4.98
C HIS A 311 -8.35 -16.99 3.56
N ARG A 312 -8.96 -16.37 2.56
CA ARG A 312 -8.58 -16.40 1.15
C ARG A 312 -7.87 -15.13 0.69
N GLY A 313 -7.45 -14.27 1.59
CA GLY A 313 -6.74 -13.05 1.26
C GLY A 313 -7.01 -11.97 2.30
N GLY A 314 -8.13 -11.29 2.20
CA GLY A 314 -8.48 -10.22 3.12
C GLY A 314 -7.35 -9.18 3.26
N LEU A 315 -7.28 -8.54 4.41
CA LEU A 315 -6.26 -7.54 4.73
C LEU A 315 -4.83 -8.11 4.64
N ALA A 316 -4.63 -9.34 5.12
CA ALA A 316 -3.31 -9.94 5.28
C ALA A 316 -2.50 -10.05 3.98
N ILE A 317 -3.14 -10.30 2.83
CA ILE A 317 -2.40 -10.39 1.56
C ILE A 317 -1.92 -9.02 1.08
N TRP A 318 -2.69 -7.98 1.36
CA TRP A 318 -2.32 -6.61 0.99
C TRP A 318 -1.22 -6.08 1.91
N GLU A 319 -1.23 -6.43 3.19
CA GLU A 319 -0.09 -6.15 4.08
C GLU A 319 1.18 -6.90 3.61
N TYR A 320 1.04 -8.14 3.14
CA TYR A 320 2.18 -8.86 2.56
C TYR A 320 2.72 -8.17 1.31
N GLU A 321 1.85 -7.67 0.43
CA GLU A 321 2.27 -6.84 -0.72
C GLU A 321 3.04 -5.60 -0.25
N GLN A 322 2.56 -4.90 0.78
CA GLN A 322 3.26 -3.73 1.34
C GLN A 322 4.63 -4.09 1.91
N CYS A 323 4.75 -5.23 2.59
CA CYS A 323 6.04 -5.72 3.07
C CYS A 323 7.02 -5.99 1.92
N LEU A 324 6.55 -6.60 0.83
CA LEU A 324 7.39 -6.83 -0.36
C LEU A 324 7.86 -5.51 -0.97
N LEU A 325 6.94 -4.56 -1.15
CA LEU A 325 7.25 -3.23 -1.69
C LEU A 325 8.26 -2.47 -0.82
N ASP A 326 8.09 -2.51 0.49
CA ASP A 326 9.00 -1.86 1.44
C ASP A 326 10.42 -2.45 1.37
N VAL A 327 10.54 -3.78 1.26
CA VAL A 327 11.84 -4.43 1.11
C VAL A 327 12.46 -4.16 -0.28
N ILE A 328 11.67 -4.10 -1.34
CA ILE A 328 12.15 -3.72 -2.67
C ILE A 328 12.69 -2.29 -2.65
N GLU A 329 11.93 -1.36 -2.09
CA GLU A 329 12.32 0.05 -1.97
C GLU A 329 13.61 0.18 -1.15
N ALA A 330 13.68 -0.43 0.03
CA ALA A 330 14.86 -0.40 0.89
C ALA A 330 16.10 -1.01 0.20
N THR A 331 15.92 -2.12 -0.54
CA THR A 331 17.00 -2.76 -1.29
C THR A 331 17.47 -1.84 -2.42
N SER A 332 16.54 -1.23 -3.15
CA SER A 332 16.84 -0.32 -4.27
C SER A 332 17.58 0.94 -3.81
N HIS A 333 17.24 1.46 -2.63
CA HIS A 333 17.87 2.66 -2.05
C HIS A 333 19.12 2.37 -1.23
N GLN A 334 19.55 1.12 -1.08
CA GLN A 334 20.64 0.70 -0.18
C GLN A 334 20.39 1.10 1.29
N SER A 335 19.15 1.24 1.67
CA SER A 335 18.78 1.47 3.07
C SER A 335 18.86 0.17 3.86
N GLY A 336 18.91 0.27 5.18
CA GLY A 336 18.91 -0.89 6.08
C GLY A 336 17.67 -1.77 5.88
N ALA A 337 17.73 -3.00 6.38
CA ALA A 337 16.60 -3.93 6.30
C ALA A 337 15.35 -3.32 6.98
N PRO A 338 14.26 -3.12 6.24
CA PRO A 338 13.07 -2.46 6.77
C PRO A 338 12.36 -3.40 7.75
N GLN A 339 12.18 -2.93 8.99
CA GLN A 339 11.40 -3.63 9.99
C GLN A 339 10.04 -2.95 10.17
N PRO A 340 8.96 -3.68 10.40
CA PRO A 340 8.89 -5.16 10.57
C PRO A 340 8.76 -5.98 9.27
N ALA A 341 8.87 -5.37 8.08
CA ALA A 341 8.60 -6.03 6.80
C ALA A 341 9.39 -7.32 6.60
N VAL A 342 10.69 -7.32 6.90
CA VAL A 342 11.55 -8.53 6.76
C VAL A 342 11.08 -9.66 7.68
N GLY A 343 10.70 -9.33 8.92
CA GLY A 343 10.16 -10.30 9.86
C GLY A 343 8.83 -10.90 9.36
N LEU A 344 7.94 -10.07 8.83
CA LEU A 344 6.65 -10.50 8.29
C LEU A 344 6.81 -11.38 7.05
N ILE A 345 7.71 -11.03 6.13
CA ILE A 345 8.00 -11.85 4.94
C ILE A 345 8.49 -13.24 5.35
N SER A 346 9.36 -13.34 6.34
CA SER A 346 9.86 -14.65 6.82
C SER A 346 8.79 -15.46 7.56
N TYR A 347 7.83 -14.80 8.20
CA TYR A 347 6.74 -15.46 8.90
C TYR A 347 5.68 -16.06 7.93
N VAL A 348 5.41 -15.40 6.80
CA VAL A 348 4.37 -15.81 5.84
C VAL A 348 4.48 -17.26 5.39
N PRO A 349 5.64 -17.82 5.01
CA PRO A 349 5.75 -19.22 4.63
C PRO A 349 5.33 -20.20 5.73
N SER A 350 5.67 -19.93 6.99
CA SER A 350 5.29 -20.78 8.12
C SER A 350 3.79 -20.74 8.37
N PHE A 351 3.19 -19.57 8.30
CA PHE A 351 1.75 -19.39 8.40
C PHE A 351 1.00 -20.10 7.28
N GLN A 352 1.47 -19.99 6.04
CA GLN A 352 0.89 -20.69 4.90
C GLN A 352 0.94 -22.20 5.04
N LYS A 353 2.07 -22.74 5.51
CA LYS A 353 2.20 -24.17 5.79
C LYS A 353 1.17 -24.61 6.83
N LYS A 354 0.96 -23.80 7.87
CA LYS A 354 -0.06 -24.06 8.90
C LYS A 354 -1.47 -24.01 8.30
N MET A 355 -1.78 -23.01 7.48
CA MET A 355 -3.06 -22.90 6.77
C MET A 355 -3.30 -24.08 5.83
N PHE A 356 -2.29 -24.51 5.09
CA PHE A 356 -2.37 -25.68 4.21
C PHE A 356 -2.68 -26.96 4.98
N ASN A 357 -1.98 -27.19 6.08
CA ASN A 357 -2.21 -28.36 6.93
C ASN A 357 -3.65 -28.34 7.51
N ASN A 358 -4.12 -27.21 7.96
CA ASN A 358 -5.49 -27.07 8.45
C ASN A 358 -6.53 -27.37 7.35
N ARG A 359 -6.33 -26.89 6.11
CA ARG A 359 -7.20 -27.21 4.97
C ARG A 359 -7.23 -28.70 4.67
N THR A 360 -6.09 -29.38 4.81
CA THR A 360 -6.02 -30.84 4.64
C THR A 360 -6.89 -31.56 5.65
N ILE A 361 -6.88 -31.14 6.92
CA ILE A 361 -7.77 -31.68 7.95
C ILE A 361 -9.25 -31.48 7.58
N GLY A 362 -9.61 -30.27 7.13
CA GLY A 362 -10.96 -29.96 6.65
C GLY A 362 -11.37 -30.84 5.44
N ALA A 363 -10.48 -31.02 4.49
CA ALA A 363 -10.70 -31.88 3.32
C ALA A 363 -10.91 -33.35 3.71
N LEU A 364 -10.08 -33.86 4.62
CA LEU A 364 -10.23 -35.22 5.17
C LEU A 364 -11.56 -35.39 5.91
N SER A 365 -12.00 -34.38 6.65
CA SER A 365 -13.33 -34.36 7.27
C SER A 365 -14.45 -34.50 6.22
N MET A 366 -14.38 -33.69 5.15
CA MET A 366 -15.37 -33.76 4.08
C MET A 366 -15.37 -35.12 3.37
N MET A 367 -14.19 -35.69 3.10
CA MET A 367 -14.07 -37.02 2.52
C MET A 367 -14.66 -38.08 3.42
N ALA A 368 -14.36 -38.07 4.71
CA ALA A 368 -14.92 -39.01 5.68
C ALA A 368 -16.47 -38.90 5.75
N SER A 369 -17.01 -37.67 5.74
CA SER A 369 -18.46 -37.45 5.61
C SER A 369 -19.03 -38.08 4.34
N PHE A 370 -18.42 -37.77 3.21
CA PHE A 370 -18.87 -38.28 1.93
C PHE A 370 -18.90 -39.82 1.91
N PHE A 371 -17.84 -40.49 2.34
CA PHE A 371 -17.80 -41.94 2.40
C PHE A 371 -18.81 -42.50 3.39
N GLY A 372 -18.99 -41.88 4.54
CA GLY A 372 -19.98 -42.29 5.52
C GLY A 372 -21.41 -42.25 4.97
N PHE A 373 -21.81 -41.12 4.40
CA PHE A 373 -23.17 -40.99 3.84
C PHE A 373 -23.38 -41.82 2.59
N THR A 374 -22.40 -41.92 1.71
CA THR A 374 -22.50 -42.73 0.49
C THR A 374 -22.62 -44.21 0.83
N SER A 375 -21.90 -44.69 1.84
CA SER A 375 -22.01 -46.09 2.29
C SER A 375 -23.41 -46.41 2.81
N ILE A 376 -24.02 -45.51 3.61
CA ILE A 376 -25.41 -45.67 4.06
C ILE A 376 -26.38 -45.72 2.87
N TYR A 377 -26.19 -44.83 1.91
CA TYR A 377 -27.07 -44.77 0.74
C TYR A 377 -27.05 -46.04 -0.09
N TRP A 378 -25.86 -46.65 -0.30
CA TRP A 378 -25.72 -47.85 -1.11
C TRP A 378 -26.18 -49.15 -0.40
N THR A 379 -26.21 -49.15 0.93
CA THR A 379 -26.61 -50.30 1.73
C THR A 379 -28.05 -50.21 2.29
N PHE A 380 -28.82 -49.26 1.78
CA PHE A 380 -30.16 -49.01 2.32
C PHE A 380 -31.20 -50.09 1.93
N PRO A 381 -31.98 -50.67 2.88
CA PRO A 381 -31.95 -50.48 4.33
C PRO A 381 -30.77 -51.23 4.99
N PRO A 382 -29.90 -50.49 5.77
CA PRO A 382 -28.69 -51.07 6.30
C PRO A 382 -28.97 -52.04 7.47
N SER A 383 -28.23 -53.14 7.51
CA SER A 383 -28.18 -53.97 8.72
C SER A 383 -27.36 -53.32 9.83
N PRO A 384 -27.55 -53.73 11.13
CA PRO A 384 -26.76 -53.16 12.23
C PRO A 384 -25.25 -53.32 12.07
N GLN A 385 -24.76 -54.33 11.40
CA GLN A 385 -23.35 -54.57 11.14
C GLN A 385 -22.80 -53.61 10.04
N GLU A 386 -23.62 -53.32 9.06
CA GLU A 386 -23.28 -52.40 7.94
C GLU A 386 -23.25 -50.92 8.39
N LEU A 387 -23.90 -50.59 9.49
CA LEU A 387 -23.90 -49.22 10.07
C LEU A 387 -22.60 -48.89 10.80
N VAL A 388 -21.78 -49.85 11.19
CA VAL A 388 -20.57 -49.60 11.98
C VAL A 388 -19.57 -48.72 11.24
N THR A 389 -19.23 -49.08 10.01
CA THR A 389 -18.23 -48.35 9.22
C THR A 389 -18.70 -46.91 8.88
N PRO A 390 -19.92 -46.69 8.38
CA PRO A 390 -20.42 -45.34 8.13
C PRO A 390 -20.46 -44.48 9.38
N SER A 391 -20.87 -45.04 10.52
CA SER A 391 -20.91 -44.32 11.78
C SER A 391 -19.52 -43.88 12.23
N LEU A 392 -18.52 -44.73 12.10
CA LEU A 392 -17.13 -44.39 12.39
C LEU A 392 -16.62 -43.27 11.45
N CYS A 393 -16.95 -43.31 10.18
CA CYS A 393 -16.61 -42.26 9.24
C CYS A 393 -17.25 -40.93 9.59
N ILE A 394 -18.52 -40.91 10.00
CA ILE A 394 -19.22 -39.69 10.39
C ILE A 394 -18.64 -39.13 11.72
N ILE A 395 -18.35 -39.99 12.70
CA ILE A 395 -17.70 -39.58 13.95
C ILE A 395 -16.31 -39.01 13.67
N ALA A 396 -15.52 -39.68 12.83
CA ALA A 396 -14.20 -39.20 12.45
C ALA A 396 -14.29 -37.86 11.73
N SER A 397 -15.27 -37.70 10.82
CA SER A 397 -15.52 -36.42 10.16
C SER A 397 -15.85 -35.32 11.15
N ALA A 398 -16.73 -35.56 12.12
CA ALA A 398 -17.08 -34.58 13.14
C ALA A 398 -15.86 -34.18 13.99
N ALA A 399 -15.05 -35.16 14.39
CA ALA A 399 -13.81 -34.91 15.14
C ALA A 399 -12.79 -34.10 14.33
N LEU A 400 -12.59 -34.46 13.06
CA LEU A 400 -11.70 -33.72 12.15
C LEU A 400 -12.20 -32.29 11.91
N MET A 401 -13.52 -32.09 11.73
CA MET A 401 -14.11 -30.76 11.56
C MET A 401 -13.97 -29.91 12.82
N TRP A 402 -14.16 -30.50 13.97
CA TRP A 402 -13.94 -29.82 15.25
C TRP A 402 -12.48 -29.40 15.41
N THR A 403 -11.53 -30.31 15.10
CA THR A 403 -10.08 -30.02 15.11
C THR A 403 -9.74 -28.91 14.13
N TYR A 404 -10.26 -28.97 12.89
CA TYR A 404 -10.07 -27.93 11.89
C TYR A 404 -10.50 -26.55 12.40
N ARG A 405 -11.71 -26.45 12.98
CA ARG A 405 -12.23 -25.19 13.52
C ARG A 405 -11.39 -24.66 14.69
N ARG A 406 -10.92 -25.54 15.56
CA ARG A 406 -10.11 -25.16 16.72
C ARG A 406 -8.70 -24.74 16.36
N MET A 407 -8.12 -25.32 15.32
CA MET A 407 -6.75 -25.05 14.86
C MET A 407 -6.69 -23.97 13.79
N SER A 408 -7.83 -23.56 13.23
CA SER A 408 -7.83 -22.48 12.23
C SER A 408 -7.42 -21.17 12.90
N PRO A 409 -6.30 -20.56 12.48
CA PRO A 409 -5.90 -19.27 13.04
C PRO A 409 -6.92 -18.21 12.70
N LEU A 410 -7.07 -17.23 13.59
CA LEU A 410 -7.84 -16.04 13.27
C LEU A 410 -7.15 -15.31 12.10
N PRO A 411 -7.92 -14.78 11.13
CA PRO A 411 -7.40 -14.28 9.87
C PRO A 411 -6.33 -13.17 9.97
N GLU A 412 -6.37 -12.36 11.01
CA GLU A 412 -5.52 -11.17 11.17
C GLU A 412 -4.34 -11.35 12.11
N ILE A 413 -4.35 -12.38 12.92
CA ILE A 413 -3.32 -12.63 13.94
C ILE A 413 -1.91 -12.87 13.40
N PRO A 414 -1.69 -13.40 12.17
CA PRO A 414 -0.34 -13.67 11.68
C PRO A 414 0.57 -12.46 11.62
N PHE A 415 0.01 -11.31 11.29
CA PHE A 415 0.79 -10.07 11.13
C PHE A 415 0.91 -9.25 12.40
N ASN A 416 0.22 -9.64 13.46
CA ASN A 416 0.22 -8.96 14.76
C ASN A 416 1.19 -9.61 15.77
N ARG A 417 1.76 -10.76 15.46
CA ARG A 417 2.68 -11.49 16.33
C ARG A 417 4.05 -11.54 15.70
N LEU A 418 4.81 -10.53 15.97
CA LEU A 418 6.26 -10.56 15.90
C LEU A 418 6.74 -10.69 17.36
N ASP A 419 6.75 -11.91 17.87
CA ASP A 419 7.48 -12.28 19.09
C ASP A 419 8.91 -12.68 18.71
#